data_a209c6634aaeb97b537684709d01f07d
#
_entry.id   a209c6634aaeb97b537684709d01f07d
#
_cell.length_a   1.000
_cell.length_b   1.000
_cell.length_c   1.000
_cell.angle_alpha   90.00
_cell.angle_beta   90.00
_cell.angle_gamma   90.00
#
_symmetry.space_group_name_H-M   'P 1'
#
loop_
_entity.id
_entity.type
_entity.pdbx_description
1 polymer ?
#
loop_
_entity_poly.entity_id
_entity_poly.type
_entity_poly.pdbx_seq_one_letter_code
_entity_poly.pdbx_strand_id
1 'polypeptide(L)' 'MYIHELLNNPEFNFNAPVRILKYLGGDETVTVFDSTVSGDIHFDLMMTSITAINPGDDGVLEIEYAD' A
#
# COMPACT_ATOMS: atom_id res chain seq x y z
N MET A 1 -11.68 1.45 -3.97
CA MET A 1 -11.21 0.13 -3.47
C MET A 1 -10.45 0.35 -2.17
N TYR A 2 -10.77 -0.41 -1.15
CA TYR A 2 -10.05 -0.38 0.12
C TYR A 2 -8.80 -1.26 0.05
N ILE A 3 -7.82 -0.97 0.91
CA ILE A 3 -6.57 -1.74 0.93
C ILE A 3 -6.83 -3.22 1.20
N HIS A 4 -7.75 -3.56 2.14
CA HIS A 4 -8.05 -4.96 2.42
C HIS A 4 -8.67 -5.68 1.22
N GLU A 5 -9.42 -4.97 0.38
CA GLU A 5 -10.01 -5.57 -0.82
C GLU A 5 -8.93 -5.96 -1.83
N LEU A 6 -7.94 -5.09 -2.02
CA LEU A 6 -6.82 -5.38 -2.91
C LEU A 6 -6.00 -6.54 -2.39
N LEU A 7 -5.65 -6.52 -1.11
CA LEU A 7 -4.79 -7.55 -0.51
C LEU A 7 -5.47 -8.91 -0.45
N ASN A 8 -6.80 -8.97 -0.48
CA ASN A 8 -7.56 -10.21 -0.49
C ASN A 8 -8.01 -10.65 -1.89
N ASN A 9 -7.62 -9.90 -2.93
CA ASN A 9 -7.99 -10.21 -4.29
C ASN A 9 -7.19 -11.41 -4.80
N PRO A 10 -7.84 -12.50 -5.25
CA PRO A 10 -7.12 -13.69 -5.71
C PRO A 10 -6.26 -13.47 -6.97
N GLU A 11 -6.51 -12.39 -7.71
CA GLU A 11 -5.70 -12.04 -8.87
C GLU A 11 -4.45 -11.25 -8.49
N PHE A 12 -4.36 -10.79 -7.24
CA PHE A 12 -3.23 -10.02 -6.76
C PHE A 12 -2.14 -10.97 -6.26
N ASN A 13 -0.91 -10.78 -6.74
CA ASN A 13 0.21 -11.65 -6.38
C ASN A 13 0.83 -11.21 -5.05
N PHE A 14 0.52 -11.92 -3.97
CA PHE A 14 1.01 -11.60 -2.64
C PHE A 14 2.46 -12.01 -2.38
N ASN A 15 3.12 -12.65 -3.35
CA ASN A 15 4.53 -12.99 -3.20
C ASN A 15 5.42 -11.77 -3.37
N ALA A 16 4.90 -10.70 -3.93
CA ALA A 16 5.65 -9.45 -4.05
C ALA A 16 5.55 -8.65 -2.74
N PRO A 17 6.65 -8.01 -2.31
CA PRO A 17 6.56 -7.12 -1.16
C PRO A 17 5.70 -5.90 -1.47
N VAL A 18 5.09 -5.33 -0.42
CA VAL A 18 4.14 -4.21 -0.55
C VAL A 18 4.59 -3.06 0.35
N ARG A 19 4.51 -1.85 -0.18
CA ARG A 19 4.75 -0.62 0.57
C ARG A 19 3.50 0.26 0.46
N ILE A 20 3.03 0.78 1.60
CA ILE A 20 1.86 1.65 1.62
C ILE A 20 2.29 3.06 1.94
N LEU A 21 1.92 4.01 1.08
CA LEU A 21 2.31 5.40 1.15
C LEU A 21 1.09 6.28 1.39
N LYS A 22 1.22 7.25 2.30
CA LYS A 22 0.19 8.27 2.51
C LYS A 22 0.59 9.53 1.75
N TYR A 23 -0.31 10.02 0.88
CA TYR A 23 -0.11 11.25 0.13
C TYR A 23 -0.38 12.46 1.02
N LEU A 24 0.59 13.36 1.10
CA LEU A 24 0.51 14.54 1.98
C LEU A 24 0.19 15.82 1.22
N GLY A 25 0.18 15.79 -0.10
CA GLY A 25 -0.04 16.95 -0.94
C GLY A 25 1.21 17.33 -1.72
N GLY A 26 1.03 18.05 -2.83
CA GLY A 26 2.16 18.35 -3.71
C GLY A 26 2.78 17.07 -4.24
N ASP A 27 4.09 16.92 -4.09
CA ASP A 27 4.82 15.72 -4.47
C ASP A 27 5.28 14.91 -3.26
N GLU A 28 4.70 15.17 -2.08
CA GLU A 28 5.16 14.53 -0.85
C GLU A 28 4.31 13.33 -0.46
N THR A 29 5.00 12.25 -0.10
CA THR A 29 4.39 11.04 0.46
C THR A 29 5.20 10.58 1.66
N VAL A 30 4.56 9.82 2.55
CA VAL A 30 5.25 9.18 3.67
C VAL A 30 4.92 7.69 3.68
N THR A 31 5.93 6.85 3.90
CA THR A 31 5.72 5.41 4.03
C THR A 31 5.12 5.12 5.40
N VAL A 32 3.93 4.51 5.42
CA VAL A 32 3.24 4.15 6.65
C VAL A 32 3.31 2.65 6.94
N PHE A 33 3.61 1.85 5.93
CA PHE A 33 3.80 0.41 6.07
C PHE A 33 4.75 -0.08 4.97
N ASP A 34 5.66 -1.00 5.34
CA ASP A 34 6.58 -1.63 4.40
C ASP A 34 6.74 -3.09 4.81
N SER A 35 6.27 -4.01 3.99
CA SER A 35 6.29 -5.44 4.30
C SER A 35 7.70 -6.03 4.35
N THR A 36 8.71 -5.31 3.82
CA THR A 36 10.10 -5.76 3.92
C THR A 36 10.69 -5.48 5.30
N VAL A 37 10.04 -4.64 6.11
CA VAL A 37 10.51 -4.23 7.43
C VAL A 37 9.57 -4.73 8.53
N SER A 38 8.26 -4.69 8.30
CA SER A 38 7.24 -5.05 9.27
C SER A 38 6.21 -5.97 8.62
N GLY A 39 5.76 -6.98 9.35
CA GLY A 39 4.85 -7.98 8.82
C GLY A 39 3.36 -7.69 9.00
N ASP A 40 2.99 -6.76 9.86
CA ASP A 40 1.58 -6.56 10.22
C ASP A 40 1.06 -5.20 9.78
N ILE A 41 -0.07 -5.21 9.06
CA ILE A 41 -0.77 -4.00 8.65
C ILE A 41 -1.81 -3.67 9.72
N HIS A 42 -1.81 -2.41 10.17
CA HIS A 42 -2.78 -1.95 11.15
C HIS A 42 -4.20 -1.99 10.57
N PHE A 43 -5.19 -2.36 11.40
CA PHE A 43 -6.58 -2.52 10.97
C PHE A 43 -7.13 -1.25 10.31
N ASP A 44 -6.90 -0.07 10.89
CA ASP A 44 -7.38 1.19 10.33
C ASP A 44 -6.84 1.43 8.92
N LEU A 45 -5.60 1.03 8.67
CA LEU A 45 -4.98 1.16 7.35
C LEU A 45 -5.66 0.26 6.32
N MET A 46 -6.04 -0.95 6.73
CA MET A 46 -6.73 -1.91 5.86
C MET A 46 -8.08 -1.37 5.36
N MET A 47 -8.72 -0.50 6.13
CA MET A 47 -10.02 0.08 5.79
C MET A 47 -9.91 1.39 5.00
N THR A 48 -8.71 1.78 4.62
CA THR A 48 -8.46 3.02 3.88
C THR A 48 -8.67 2.80 2.38
N SER A 49 -9.24 3.79 1.70
CA SER A 49 -9.43 3.78 0.25
C SER A 49 -8.11 4.03 -0.48
N ILE A 50 -7.88 3.24 -1.51
CA ILE A 50 -6.69 3.38 -2.36
C ILE A 50 -6.93 4.48 -3.39
N THR A 51 -5.94 5.37 -3.58
CA THR A 51 -5.98 6.39 -4.63
C THR A 51 -5.09 6.04 -5.81
N ALA A 52 -4.01 5.28 -5.59
CA ALA A 52 -3.11 4.88 -6.67
C ALA A 52 -2.37 3.60 -6.33
N ILE A 53 -1.98 2.85 -7.35
CA ILE A 53 -1.15 1.65 -7.22
C ILE A 53 -0.06 1.77 -8.28
N ASN A 54 1.21 1.72 -7.84
CA ASN A 54 2.35 1.86 -8.73
C ASN A 54 3.37 0.75 -8.47
N PRO A 55 4.00 0.20 -9.53
CA PRO A 55 5.14 -0.69 -9.33
C PRO A 55 6.36 0.12 -8.90
N GLY A 56 7.04 -0.33 -7.86
CA GLY A 56 8.28 0.29 -7.43
C GLY A 56 9.46 -0.23 -8.26
N ASP A 57 10.53 0.58 -8.35
CA ASP A 57 11.73 0.22 -9.11
C ASP A 57 12.48 -0.96 -8.50
N ASP A 58 12.26 -1.22 -7.22
CA ASP A 58 12.92 -2.28 -6.46
C ASP A 58 12.10 -3.58 -6.39
N GLY A 59 11.04 -3.69 -7.19
CA GLY A 59 10.16 -4.85 -7.18
C GLY A 59 9.11 -4.82 -6.08
N VAL A 60 9.03 -3.73 -5.32
CA VAL A 60 8.03 -3.53 -4.28
C VAL A 60 6.80 -2.86 -4.90
N LEU A 61 5.62 -3.39 -4.63
CA LEU A 61 4.39 -2.73 -5.07
C LEU A 61 4.04 -1.59 -4.13
N GLU A 62 3.85 -0.39 -4.68
CA GLU A 62 3.52 0.79 -3.90
C GLU A 62 2.03 1.09 -4.00
N ILE A 63 1.35 1.08 -2.86
CA ILE A 63 -0.07 1.40 -2.74
C ILE A 63 -0.18 2.76 -2.06
N GLU A 64 -0.89 3.70 -2.69
CA GLU A 64 -0.97 5.07 -2.20
C GLU A 64 -2.40 5.41 -1.81
N TYR A 65 -2.55 6.15 -0.71
CA TYR A 65 -3.82 6.67 -0.26
C TYR A 65 -3.68 8.12 0.19
N ALA A 66 -4.81 8.84 0.27
CA ALA A 66 -4.87 10.20 0.78
C ALA A 66 -5.99 10.31 1.80
N ASP A 67 -5.84 11.19 2.75
CA ASP A 67 -6.89 11.50 3.72
C ASP A 67 -8.05 12.28 3.07
#